data_4e63ca21e3bb086418924fb8711f9066
#
_entry.id   4e63ca21e3bb086418924fb8711f9066
#
_cell.length_a   1.000
_cell.length_b   1.000
_cell.length_c   1.000
_cell.angle_alpha   90.00
_cell.angle_beta   90.00
_cell.angle_gamma   90.00
#
_symmetry.space_group_name_H-M   'P 1'
#
loop_
_entity.id
_entity.type
_entity.pdbx_description
1 polymer ?
#
loop_
_entity_poly.entity_id
_entity_poly.type
_entity_poly.pdbx_seq_one_letter_code
_entity_poly.pdbx_strand_id
1 'polypeptide(L)'
;MTVPANLKFTANDEWIKVDGKIGTIGITDYAQEQLSDIVFVEIVVAEGEVVNKGESIATLESVKAAADVYLPASGKVVAINDALPETPEKVNSDPYGEAWMIKVELTNVAELDELLDAAAYEAKIAENH
;
A
#
# COMPACT_ATOMS: atom_id res chain seq x y z
N MET A 1 -11.75 3.11 -12.55
CA MET A 1 -10.79 3.04 -11.41
C MET A 1 -11.53 2.58 -10.16
N THR A 2 -10.95 1.64 -9.44
CA THR A 2 -11.61 1.02 -8.29
C THR A 2 -11.11 1.61 -6.98
N VAL A 3 -12.05 1.97 -6.09
CA VAL A 3 -11.74 2.43 -4.73
C VAL A 3 -12.63 1.63 -3.77
N PRO A 4 -12.10 0.51 -3.20
CA PRO A 4 -12.91 -0.35 -2.33
C PRO A 4 -13.35 0.35 -1.05
N ALA A 5 -14.63 0.19 -0.70
CA ALA A 5 -15.24 0.87 0.45
C ALA A 5 -14.77 0.34 1.80
N ASN A 6 -14.20 -0.87 1.82
CA ASN A 6 -13.76 -1.52 3.06
C ASN A 6 -12.30 -1.25 3.42
N LEU A 7 -11.63 -0.37 2.68
CA LEU A 7 -10.23 -0.02 2.91
C LEU A 7 -10.10 1.40 3.43
N LYS A 8 -8.91 1.70 3.99
CA LYS A 8 -8.49 3.06 4.29
C LYS A 8 -7.32 3.42 3.41
N PHE A 9 -7.09 4.72 3.21
CA PHE A 9 -6.16 5.21 2.22
C PHE A 9 -5.32 6.35 2.78
N THR A 10 -4.10 6.52 2.21
CA THR A 10 -3.23 7.65 2.55
C THR A 10 -3.24 8.68 1.42
N ALA A 11 -2.71 9.85 1.74
CA ALA A 11 -2.50 10.90 0.75
C ALA A 11 -1.45 10.52 -0.30
N ASN A 12 -0.65 9.50 -0.03
CA ASN A 12 0.40 9.00 -0.93
C ASN A 12 -0.05 7.79 -1.75
N ASP A 13 -1.36 7.51 -1.78
CA ASP A 13 -1.97 6.46 -2.61
C ASP A 13 -1.61 5.05 -2.17
N GLU A 14 -1.44 4.84 -0.86
CA GLU A 14 -1.33 3.51 -0.27
C GLU A 14 -2.68 3.14 0.35
N TRP A 15 -2.98 1.83 0.36
CA TRP A 15 -4.18 1.33 1.03
C TRP A 15 -3.80 0.43 2.19
N ILE A 16 -4.69 0.35 3.17
CA ILE A 16 -4.58 -0.60 4.27
C ILE A 16 -5.93 -1.27 4.52
N LYS A 17 -5.91 -2.58 4.61
CA LYS A 17 -7.07 -3.39 4.99
C LYS A 17 -6.85 -3.89 6.41
N VAL A 18 -7.72 -3.48 7.32
CA VAL A 18 -7.57 -3.84 8.74
C VAL A 18 -8.51 -4.99 9.07
N ASP A 19 -7.95 -6.05 9.65
CA ASP A 19 -8.67 -7.22 10.12
C ASP A 19 -8.19 -7.50 11.55
N GLY A 20 -8.98 -7.09 12.54
CA GLY A 20 -8.54 -7.12 13.93
C GLY A 20 -7.39 -6.16 14.15
N LYS A 21 -6.22 -6.69 14.50
CA LYS A 21 -4.99 -5.91 14.68
C LYS A 21 -4.04 -6.03 13.50
N ILE A 22 -4.42 -6.79 12.48
CA ILE A 22 -3.56 -7.01 11.32
C ILE A 22 -3.95 -6.06 10.19
N GLY A 23 -2.99 -5.30 9.69
CA GLY A 23 -3.17 -4.45 8.53
C GLY A 23 -2.42 -5.01 7.34
N THR A 24 -3.10 -5.15 6.21
CA THR A 24 -2.50 -5.55 4.93
C THR A 24 -2.35 -4.30 4.08
N ILE A 25 -1.18 -4.10 3.49
CA ILE A 25 -0.82 -2.84 2.83
C ILE A 25 -0.39 -3.06 1.38
N GLY A 26 -0.80 -2.14 0.51
CA GLY A 26 -0.37 -2.09 -0.87
C GLY A 26 -0.61 -0.70 -1.44
N ILE A 27 -0.48 -0.55 -2.77
CA ILE A 27 -0.78 0.72 -3.44
C ILE A 27 -2.12 0.63 -4.16
N THR A 28 -2.74 1.79 -4.37
CA THR A 28 -4.08 1.86 -4.94
C THR A 28 -4.09 1.68 -6.45
N ASP A 29 -5.26 1.43 -7.00
CA ASP A 29 -5.47 1.37 -8.44
C ASP A 29 -5.07 2.70 -9.11
N TYR A 30 -5.40 3.82 -8.46
CA TYR A 30 -4.98 5.14 -8.94
C TYR A 30 -3.44 5.23 -9.03
N ALA A 31 -2.74 4.76 -8.00
CA ALA A 31 -1.28 4.81 -7.96
C ALA A 31 -0.67 4.02 -9.11
N GLN A 32 -1.15 2.79 -9.35
CA GLN A 32 -0.58 1.97 -10.42
C GLN A 32 -0.89 2.57 -11.79
N GLU A 33 -2.04 3.22 -11.95
CA GLU A 33 -2.41 3.87 -13.20
C GLU A 33 -1.47 5.05 -13.50
N GLN A 34 -1.13 5.83 -12.47
CA GLN A 34 -0.21 6.96 -12.62
C GLN A 34 1.22 6.49 -12.92
N LEU A 35 1.62 5.35 -12.37
CA LEU A 35 2.95 4.79 -12.58
C LEU A 35 3.10 4.06 -13.91
N SER A 36 2.01 3.61 -14.51
CA SER A 36 2.01 2.75 -15.70
C SER A 36 2.58 1.37 -15.37
N ASP A 37 3.11 0.64 -16.34
CA ASP A 37 3.55 -0.74 -16.16
C ASP A 37 4.66 -0.86 -15.12
N ILE A 38 4.40 -1.63 -14.07
CA ILE A 38 5.37 -1.90 -13.02
C ILE A 38 6.29 -3.03 -13.47
N VAL A 39 7.60 -2.78 -13.45
CA VAL A 39 8.61 -3.72 -13.91
C VAL A 39 9.50 -4.25 -12.80
N PHE A 40 9.45 -3.64 -11.62
CA PHE A 40 10.28 -4.04 -10.49
C PHE A 40 9.60 -3.69 -9.17
N VAL A 41 9.62 -4.62 -8.20
CA VAL A 41 9.15 -4.41 -6.83
C VAL A 41 10.20 -4.96 -5.89
N GLU A 42 10.60 -4.15 -4.90
CA GLU A 42 11.47 -4.60 -3.83
C GLU A 42 10.84 -4.27 -2.50
N ILE A 43 10.65 -5.27 -1.65
CA ILE A 43 10.15 -5.06 -0.29
C ILE A 43 11.37 -4.91 0.60
N VAL A 44 11.50 -3.75 1.25
CA VAL A 44 12.73 -3.36 1.94
C VAL A 44 12.69 -3.62 3.45
N VAL A 45 11.64 -4.22 3.95
CA VAL A 45 11.49 -4.59 5.36
C VAL A 45 11.42 -6.11 5.50
N ALA A 46 11.70 -6.61 6.71
CA ALA A 46 11.72 -8.05 7.00
C ALA A 46 10.69 -8.41 8.06
N GLU A 47 10.24 -9.66 8.06
CA GLU A 47 9.36 -10.19 9.11
C GLU A 47 10.02 -10.00 10.48
N GLY A 48 9.21 -9.57 11.44
CA GLY A 48 9.68 -9.30 12.79
C GLY A 48 10.17 -7.88 13.03
N GLU A 49 10.38 -7.11 11.96
CA GLU A 49 10.83 -5.73 12.06
C GLU A 49 9.69 -4.82 12.51
N VAL A 50 9.98 -3.89 13.44
CA VAL A 50 9.02 -2.87 13.86
C VAL A 50 9.24 -1.63 12.99
N VAL A 51 8.19 -1.19 12.32
CA VAL A 51 8.24 -0.08 11.37
C VAL A 51 7.25 0.99 11.81
N ASN A 52 7.67 2.24 11.72
CA ASN A 52 6.82 3.37 12.09
C ASN A 52 6.08 3.91 10.88
N LYS A 53 4.92 4.52 11.15
CA LYS A 53 4.14 5.22 10.13
C LYS A 53 5.05 6.18 9.36
N GLY A 54 4.95 6.15 8.04
CA GLY A 54 5.72 7.04 7.15
C GLY A 54 7.08 6.51 6.73
N GLU A 55 7.53 5.38 7.29
CA GLU A 55 8.77 4.76 6.84
C GLU A 55 8.53 3.96 5.54
N SER A 56 9.55 3.92 4.68
CA SER A 56 9.47 3.17 3.41
C SER A 56 9.46 1.67 3.67
N ILE A 57 8.53 0.96 3.05
CA ILE A 57 8.40 -0.50 3.16
C ILE A 57 8.69 -1.20 1.84
N ALA A 58 8.62 -0.49 0.72
CA ALA A 58 8.86 -1.06 -0.59
C ALA A 58 9.27 0.03 -1.57
N THR A 59 9.96 -0.39 -2.63
CA THR A 59 10.31 0.45 -3.76
C THR A 59 9.74 -0.17 -5.02
N LEU A 60 9.14 0.66 -5.86
CA LEU A 60 8.58 0.24 -7.14
C LEU A 60 9.30 0.95 -8.27
N GLU A 61 9.50 0.26 -9.38
CA GLU A 61 9.96 0.89 -10.61
C GLU A 61 8.97 0.54 -11.72
N SER A 62 8.60 1.56 -12.48
CA SER A 62 7.76 1.41 -13.65
C SER A 62 8.58 1.78 -14.89
N VAL A 63 7.98 1.58 -16.07
CA VAL A 63 8.58 2.03 -17.32
C VAL A 63 8.78 3.55 -17.38
N LYS A 64 8.18 4.28 -16.45
CA LYS A 64 8.07 5.74 -16.46
C LYS A 64 8.77 6.39 -15.27
N ALA A 65 8.75 5.77 -14.09
CA ALA A 65 9.22 6.39 -12.84
C ALA A 65 9.52 5.37 -11.76
N ALA A 66 10.16 5.82 -10.69
CA ALA A 66 10.35 5.04 -9.47
C ALA A 66 9.55 5.70 -8.34
N ALA A 67 9.09 4.90 -7.39
CA ALA A 67 8.31 5.38 -6.25
C ALA A 67 8.57 4.51 -5.01
N ASP A 68 8.51 5.14 -3.83
CA ASP A 68 8.55 4.43 -2.57
C ASP A 68 7.14 4.25 -2.04
N VAL A 69 6.92 3.16 -1.30
CA VAL A 69 5.66 2.90 -0.62
C VAL A 69 5.91 3.07 0.87
N TYR A 70 5.11 3.90 1.52
CA TYR A 70 5.27 4.24 2.94
C TYR A 70 4.21 3.55 3.78
N LEU A 71 4.57 3.20 5.01
CA LEU A 71 3.66 2.49 5.91
C LEU A 71 2.55 3.44 6.40
N PRO A 72 1.26 3.08 6.20
CA PRO A 72 0.14 3.93 6.62
C PRO A 72 -0.05 4.01 8.13
N ALA A 73 0.34 2.98 8.87
CA ALA A 73 0.18 2.92 10.33
C ALA A 73 1.26 2.02 10.91
N SER A 74 1.83 2.43 12.04
CA SER A 74 2.95 1.72 12.70
C SER A 74 2.57 0.30 13.09
N GLY A 75 3.52 -0.63 12.92
CA GLY A 75 3.30 -2.02 13.28
C GLY A 75 4.54 -2.87 13.17
N LYS A 76 4.39 -4.12 13.61
CA LYS A 76 5.41 -5.15 13.46
C LYS A 76 5.10 -5.97 12.22
N VAL A 77 6.06 -6.11 11.33
CA VAL A 77 5.88 -6.90 10.10
C VAL A 77 5.69 -8.37 10.45
N VAL A 78 4.54 -8.92 10.08
CA VAL A 78 4.20 -10.33 10.34
C VAL A 78 4.16 -11.18 9.08
N ALA A 79 4.10 -10.56 7.91
CA ALA A 79 4.15 -11.27 6.63
C ALA A 79 4.65 -10.36 5.52
N ILE A 80 5.32 -10.95 4.55
CA ILE A 80 5.82 -10.27 3.35
C ILE A 80 5.34 -11.08 2.15
N ASN A 81 4.88 -10.41 1.11
CA ASN A 81 4.48 -11.08 -0.12
C ASN A 81 5.71 -11.37 -0.99
N ASP A 82 6.37 -12.49 -0.73
CA ASP A 82 7.59 -12.88 -1.43
C ASP A 82 7.38 -13.17 -2.92
N ALA A 83 6.16 -13.42 -3.33
CA ALA A 83 5.84 -13.69 -4.73
C ALA A 83 5.80 -12.43 -5.58
N LEU A 84 5.51 -11.28 -4.96
CA LEU A 84 5.31 -10.04 -5.71
C LEU A 84 6.54 -9.58 -6.50
N PRO A 85 7.77 -9.63 -5.95
CA PRO A 85 8.96 -9.25 -6.72
C PRO A 85 9.17 -10.09 -7.99
N GLU A 86 8.66 -11.31 -8.02
CA GLU A 86 8.77 -12.20 -9.19
C GLU A 86 7.66 -11.94 -10.21
N THR A 87 6.57 -11.27 -9.79
CA THR A 87 5.42 -10.97 -10.65
C THR A 87 5.00 -9.51 -10.46
N PRO A 88 5.88 -8.54 -10.74
CA PRO A 88 5.60 -7.13 -10.46
C PRO A 88 4.36 -6.60 -11.22
N GLU A 89 4.02 -7.20 -12.34
CA GLU A 89 2.82 -6.83 -13.12
C GLU A 89 1.51 -7.05 -12.37
N LYS A 90 1.53 -7.80 -11.28
CA LYS A 90 0.35 -7.97 -10.43
C LYS A 90 -0.08 -6.65 -9.78
N VAL A 91 0.85 -5.72 -9.57
CA VAL A 91 0.54 -4.38 -9.07
C VAL A 91 -0.45 -3.69 -10.02
N ASN A 92 -0.28 -3.89 -11.31
CA ASN A 92 -1.17 -3.30 -12.31
C ASN A 92 -2.50 -4.06 -12.43
N SER A 93 -2.44 -5.40 -12.38
CA SER A 93 -3.62 -6.23 -12.65
C SER A 93 -4.51 -6.48 -11.44
N ASP A 94 -3.92 -6.49 -10.23
CA ASP A 94 -4.67 -6.81 -9.01
C ASP A 94 -4.11 -6.08 -7.80
N PRO A 95 -4.15 -4.73 -7.80
CA PRO A 95 -3.50 -3.93 -6.74
C PRO A 95 -4.08 -4.16 -5.34
N TYR A 96 -5.35 -4.56 -5.23
CA TYR A 96 -6.00 -4.78 -3.93
C TYR A 96 -6.03 -6.25 -3.50
N GLY A 97 -5.58 -7.17 -4.34
CA GLY A 97 -5.59 -8.59 -4.07
C GLY A 97 -4.18 -9.17 -4.02
N GLU A 98 -3.77 -9.83 -5.11
CA GLU A 98 -2.49 -10.53 -5.16
C GLU A 98 -1.27 -9.62 -4.99
N ALA A 99 -1.42 -8.33 -5.23
CA ALA A 99 -0.32 -7.36 -5.11
C ALA A 99 -0.21 -6.72 -3.73
N TRP A 100 -0.75 -7.34 -2.69
CA TRP A 100 -0.47 -6.88 -1.32
C TRP A 100 1.04 -6.98 -1.07
N MET A 101 1.58 -6.06 -0.29
CA MET A 101 3.03 -5.99 -0.09
C MET A 101 3.47 -6.57 1.24
N ILE A 102 2.92 -6.07 2.34
CA ILE A 102 3.23 -6.58 3.68
C ILE A 102 1.97 -6.63 4.54
N LYS A 103 2.06 -7.42 5.62
CA LYS A 103 1.06 -7.40 6.71
C LYS A 103 1.78 -7.01 7.98
N VAL A 104 1.16 -6.15 8.77
CA VAL A 104 1.70 -5.72 10.05
C VAL A 104 0.70 -5.94 11.17
N GLU A 105 1.23 -6.26 12.37
CA GLU A 105 0.42 -6.21 13.58
C GLU A 105 0.49 -4.78 14.10
N LEU A 106 -0.65 -4.10 14.09
CA LEU A 106 -0.73 -2.68 14.41
C LEU A 106 -0.36 -2.42 15.88
N THR A 107 0.53 -1.46 16.10
CA THR A 107 0.96 -1.08 17.44
C THR A 107 0.26 0.18 17.96
N ASN A 108 -0.33 0.97 17.07
CA ASN A 108 -1.05 2.18 17.43
C ASN A 108 -2.26 2.35 16.51
N VAL A 109 -3.39 1.74 16.91
CA VAL A 109 -4.62 1.77 16.09
C VAL A 109 -5.21 3.18 15.95
N ALA A 110 -4.85 4.10 16.83
CA ALA A 110 -5.31 5.49 16.73
C ALA A 110 -4.81 6.17 15.44
N GLU A 111 -3.69 5.72 14.89
CA GLU A 111 -3.16 6.26 13.63
C GLU A 111 -4.12 6.00 12.46
N LEU A 112 -5.00 5.01 12.55
CA LEU A 112 -5.97 4.72 11.51
C LEU A 112 -7.00 5.85 11.35
N ASP A 113 -7.23 6.62 12.42
CA ASP A 113 -8.18 7.73 12.39
C ASP A 113 -7.69 8.90 11.53
N GLU A 114 -6.40 8.93 11.22
CA GLU A 114 -5.80 9.96 10.37
C GLU A 114 -5.90 9.62 8.89
N LEU A 115 -6.35 8.40 8.56
CA LEU A 115 -6.41 7.93 7.19
C LEU A 115 -7.73 8.31 6.52
N LEU A 116 -7.73 8.31 5.20
CA LEU A 116 -8.91 8.63 4.40
C LEU A 116 -9.78 7.38 4.24
N ASP A 117 -11.10 7.55 4.27
CA ASP A 117 -12.00 6.49 3.83
C ASP A 117 -12.12 6.54 2.29
N ALA A 118 -12.88 5.62 1.71
CA ALA A 118 -13.02 5.55 0.26
C ALA A 118 -13.60 6.84 -0.33
N ALA A 119 -14.61 7.42 0.30
CA ALA A 119 -15.25 8.64 -0.21
C ALA A 119 -14.28 9.83 -0.18
N ALA A 120 -13.52 9.99 0.91
CA ALA A 120 -12.54 11.07 1.03
C ALA A 120 -11.40 10.89 0.04
N TYR A 121 -10.95 9.66 -0.15
CA TYR A 121 -9.89 9.36 -1.11
C TYR A 121 -10.35 9.61 -2.55
N GLU A 122 -11.58 9.19 -2.90
CA GLU A 122 -12.14 9.45 -4.23
C GLU A 122 -12.23 10.95 -4.52
N ALA A 123 -12.63 11.76 -3.53
CA ALA A 123 -12.67 13.20 -3.66
C ALA A 123 -11.28 13.79 -3.90
N LYS A 124 -10.27 13.25 -3.20
CA LYS A 124 -8.89 13.70 -3.35
C LYS A 124 -8.35 13.42 -4.75
N ILE A 125 -8.55 12.20 -5.27
CA ILE A 125 -8.04 11.87 -6.60
C ILE A 125 -8.80 12.60 -7.70
N ALA A 126 -10.08 12.94 -7.50
CA ALA A 126 -10.85 13.74 -8.45
C ALA A 126 -10.29 15.16 -8.56
N GLU A 127 -9.76 15.73 -7.47
CA GLU A 127 -9.14 17.05 -7.48
C GLU A 127 -7.84 17.08 -8.27
N ASN A 128 -7.17 15.92 -8.41
CA ASN A 128 -5.88 15.81 -9.10
C ASN A 128 -6.01 15.62 -10.61
N HIS A 129 -7.24 15.58 -11.12
CA HIS A 129 -7.51 15.46 -12.56
C HIS A 129 -7.87 16.81 -13.20
#